data_3d8ee66f271d978fb3f88f83e9b91be6
#
_entry.id   3d8ee66f271d978fb3f88f83e9b91be6
#
_cell.length_a   1.000
_cell.length_b   1.000
_cell.length_c   1.000
_cell.angle_alpha   90.00
_cell.angle_beta   90.00
_cell.angle_gamma   90.00
#
_symmetry.space_group_name_H-M   'P 1'
#
loop_
_entity.id
_entity.type
_entity.pdbx_description
1 polymer ?
#
loop_
_entity_poly.entity_id
_entity_poly.type
_entity_poly.pdbx_seq_one_letter_code
_entity_poly.pdbx_strand_id
1 'polypeptide(L)'
;VALLLQPRDYLNSYLLYGMMIAAVAGVIVADPQIQMSTEVMPSSESLGYVFPVLFVTIACGAISGFHSLVASGTTSKQLDKESDAKIVGFGGMLIESFLAIIAVGAVVILSRQEYTDRLTIEGPVALFSTGLGGMIASLGLSETFAIGFVALTVSAFALTTLDTCTRLARFTLQEYFEDMPQPAAQALAKNRYLSTLIVVILSILLLASGEFSKLWPIFGSANQLLAALALLTIGVWLIKKNISATFVTIPMFFMFTVTLASLGLFAWKNYQEAGYVLAGIAALLFVLAIALIVLAVQSLKKEVKASEQTL
;
A
#
# COMPACT_ATOMS: atom_id res chain seq x y z
N VAL A 1 -18.88 -10.59 -9.91
CA VAL A 1 -18.61 -9.54 -8.93
C VAL A 1 -19.79 -9.41 -7.97
N ALA A 2 -20.99 -9.03 -8.44
CA ALA A 2 -22.14 -8.73 -7.57
C ALA A 2 -22.60 -9.90 -6.69
N LEU A 3 -22.51 -11.15 -7.14
CA LEU A 3 -23.02 -12.32 -6.41
C LEU A 3 -22.06 -12.90 -5.37
N LEU A 4 -20.76 -12.76 -5.57
CA LEU A 4 -19.75 -13.40 -4.69
C LEU A 4 -18.82 -12.40 -4.02
N LEU A 5 -18.33 -11.39 -4.75
CA LEU A 5 -17.31 -10.49 -4.23
C LEU A 5 -17.92 -9.42 -3.31
N GLN A 6 -18.99 -8.75 -3.72
CA GLN A 6 -19.63 -7.72 -2.89
C GLN A 6 -20.17 -8.26 -1.56
N PRO A 7 -20.92 -9.39 -1.51
CA PRO A 7 -21.35 -9.97 -0.23
C PRO A 7 -20.18 -10.37 0.67
N ARG A 8 -19.08 -10.89 0.09
CA ARG A 8 -17.87 -11.23 0.84
C ARG A 8 -17.21 -9.99 1.43
N ASP A 9 -17.04 -8.94 0.63
CA ASP A 9 -16.40 -7.69 1.07
C ASP A 9 -17.23 -7.03 2.19
N TYR A 10 -18.55 -7.11 2.09
CA TYR A 10 -19.47 -6.64 3.13
C TYR A 10 -19.36 -7.46 4.42
N LEU A 11 -19.27 -8.78 4.32
CA LEU A 11 -19.04 -9.67 5.48
C LEU A 11 -17.69 -9.38 6.14
N ASN A 12 -16.64 -9.15 5.36
CA ASN A 12 -15.31 -8.83 5.87
C ASN A 12 -15.28 -7.52 6.67
N SER A 13 -16.10 -6.53 6.29
CA SER A 13 -16.19 -5.29 7.08
C SER A 13 -16.73 -5.52 8.48
N TYR A 14 -17.69 -6.44 8.68
CA TYR A 14 -18.15 -6.82 10.01
C TYR A 14 -17.07 -7.55 10.82
N LEU A 15 -16.30 -8.43 10.19
CA LEU A 15 -15.16 -9.09 10.84
C LEU A 15 -14.12 -8.05 11.28
N LEU A 16 -13.83 -7.04 10.46
CA LEU A 16 -12.93 -5.96 10.81
C LEU A 16 -13.44 -5.17 12.01
N TYR A 17 -14.67 -4.67 11.96
CA TYR A 17 -15.22 -3.89 13.04
C TYR A 17 -15.30 -4.71 14.33
N GLY A 18 -15.72 -5.97 14.24
CA GLY A 18 -15.73 -6.89 15.38
C GLY A 18 -14.35 -7.06 15.99
N MET A 19 -13.32 -7.28 15.17
CA MET A 19 -11.93 -7.39 15.61
C MET A 19 -11.45 -6.09 16.27
N MET A 20 -11.71 -4.92 15.66
CA MET A 20 -11.28 -3.62 16.21
C MET A 20 -11.94 -3.31 17.55
N ILE A 21 -13.24 -3.57 17.69
CA ILE A 21 -13.97 -3.38 18.94
C ILE A 21 -13.43 -4.33 20.01
N ALA A 22 -13.25 -5.61 19.68
CA ALA A 22 -12.69 -6.59 20.60
C ALA A 22 -11.25 -6.26 21.00
N ALA A 23 -10.43 -5.73 20.07
CA ALA A 23 -9.08 -5.27 20.34
C ALA A 23 -9.05 -4.13 21.37
N VAL A 24 -9.88 -3.10 21.16
CA VAL A 24 -9.97 -1.97 22.11
C VAL A 24 -10.45 -2.43 23.48
N ALA A 25 -11.50 -3.25 23.52
CA ALA A 25 -12.00 -3.81 24.78
C ALA A 25 -10.92 -4.68 25.46
N GLY A 26 -10.22 -5.51 24.69
CA GLY A 26 -9.13 -6.35 25.18
C GLY A 26 -7.97 -5.55 25.78
N VAL A 27 -7.56 -4.47 25.13
CA VAL A 27 -6.51 -3.56 25.66
C VAL A 27 -6.95 -2.94 26.99
N ILE A 28 -8.20 -2.48 27.09
CA ILE A 28 -8.73 -1.86 28.32
C ILE A 28 -8.77 -2.87 29.46
N VAL A 29 -9.15 -4.12 29.20
CA VAL A 29 -9.26 -5.16 30.21
C VAL A 29 -7.90 -5.76 30.60
N ALA A 30 -7.03 -5.97 29.61
CA ALA A 30 -5.71 -6.55 29.83
C ALA A 30 -4.73 -5.57 30.49
N ASP A 31 -4.92 -4.26 30.29
CA ASP A 31 -4.00 -3.19 30.74
C ASP A 31 -2.51 -3.54 30.50
N PRO A 32 -2.13 -3.88 29.25
CA PRO A 32 -0.83 -4.43 28.96
C PRO A 32 0.26 -3.37 29.14
N GLN A 33 1.37 -3.77 29.76
CA GLN A 33 2.54 -2.90 29.90
C GLN A 33 3.33 -2.87 28.59
N ILE A 34 3.75 -1.65 28.17
CA ILE A 34 4.65 -1.47 27.04
C ILE A 34 6.05 -1.95 27.45
N GLN A 35 6.54 -2.98 26.74
CA GLN A 35 7.87 -3.56 26.99
C GLN A 35 8.92 -3.15 25.94
N MET A 36 8.45 -2.70 24.77
CA MET A 36 9.36 -2.26 23.72
C MET A 36 10.07 -0.96 24.14
N SER A 37 11.40 -0.91 23.92
CA SER A 37 12.20 0.27 24.19
C SER A 37 11.68 1.48 23.40
N THR A 38 11.61 2.63 24.07
CA THR A 38 11.23 3.91 23.46
C THR A 38 12.42 4.64 22.82
N GLU A 39 13.61 4.02 22.80
CA GLU A 39 14.78 4.60 22.15
C GLU A 39 14.58 4.69 20.64
N VAL A 40 14.65 5.90 20.12
CA VAL A 40 14.59 6.16 18.69
C VAL A 40 15.95 5.86 18.06
N MET A 41 16.02 4.77 17.32
CA MET A 41 17.22 4.45 16.54
C MET A 41 17.17 5.16 15.18
N PRO A 42 18.20 5.89 14.79
CA PRO A 42 18.24 6.59 13.49
C PRO A 42 18.36 5.64 12.30
N SER A 43 18.78 4.39 12.55
CA SER A 43 18.96 3.37 11.51
C SER A 43 18.61 1.98 12.03
N SER A 44 18.12 1.12 11.12
CA SER A 44 17.89 -0.32 11.31
C SER A 44 18.89 -1.11 10.48
N GLU A 45 19.40 -2.22 11.02
CA GLU A 45 20.32 -3.10 10.29
C GLU A 45 19.67 -3.65 8.99
N SER A 46 18.38 -3.99 9.04
CA SER A 46 17.66 -4.56 7.91
C SER A 46 17.26 -3.54 6.84
N LEU A 47 16.72 -2.38 7.25
CA LEU A 47 16.16 -1.39 6.35
C LEU A 47 17.07 -0.17 6.11
N GLY A 48 18.14 0.00 6.91
CA GLY A 48 19.01 1.19 6.87
C GLY A 48 18.40 2.36 7.64
N TYR A 49 18.46 3.56 7.06
CA TYR A 49 17.96 4.76 7.74
C TYR A 49 16.44 4.74 7.93
N VAL A 50 15.99 5.12 9.14
CA VAL A 50 14.56 5.22 9.45
C VAL A 50 13.86 6.20 8.49
N PHE A 51 14.47 7.36 8.27
CA PHE A 51 14.00 8.28 7.24
C PHE A 51 15.07 8.39 6.13
N PRO A 52 14.71 8.25 4.86
CA PRO A 52 13.35 8.10 4.30
C PRO A 52 12.87 6.64 4.13
N VAL A 53 13.71 5.62 4.31
CA VAL A 53 13.42 4.25 3.87
C VAL A 53 12.28 3.60 4.67
N LEU A 54 12.36 3.61 6.01
CA LEU A 54 11.29 3.07 6.83
C LEU A 54 10.00 3.87 6.66
N PHE A 55 10.10 5.19 6.59
CA PHE A 55 8.93 6.05 6.33
C PHE A 55 8.18 5.62 5.07
N VAL A 56 8.88 5.43 3.94
CA VAL A 56 8.28 5.00 2.67
C VAL A 56 7.65 3.62 2.80
N THR A 57 8.26 2.71 3.56
CA THR A 57 7.77 1.35 3.74
C THR A 57 6.46 1.29 4.53
N ILE A 58 6.28 2.16 5.53
CA ILE A 58 5.08 2.18 6.40
C ILE A 58 4.03 3.21 5.97
N ALA A 59 4.38 4.17 5.11
CA ALA A 59 3.51 5.29 4.75
C ALA A 59 2.25 4.88 3.95
N CYS A 60 2.14 3.61 3.53
CA CYS A 60 0.99 3.10 2.80
C CYS A 60 -0.34 3.31 3.56
N GLY A 61 -0.33 3.23 4.90
CA GLY A 61 -1.52 3.53 5.73
C GLY A 61 -1.88 5.02 5.82
N ALA A 62 -0.97 5.91 5.43
CA ALA A 62 -1.21 7.35 5.43
C ALA A 62 -1.49 7.89 4.02
N ILE A 63 -0.71 7.43 3.03
CA ILE A 63 -0.82 7.83 1.63
C ILE A 63 -0.34 6.68 0.74
N SER A 64 -1.17 6.20 -0.18
CA SER A 64 -0.89 5.01 -0.97
C SER A 64 -1.27 5.19 -2.43
N GLY A 65 -0.33 4.85 -3.30
CA GLY A 65 -0.58 4.78 -4.74
C GLY A 65 -1.53 3.65 -5.10
N PHE A 66 -1.45 2.52 -4.40
CA PHE A 66 -2.39 1.42 -4.60
C PHE A 66 -3.82 1.84 -4.31
N HIS A 67 -4.06 2.57 -3.21
CA HIS A 67 -5.39 3.09 -2.90
C HIS A 67 -5.90 4.07 -3.98
N SER A 68 -5.03 4.85 -4.61
CA SER A 68 -5.42 5.72 -5.73
C SER A 68 -5.89 4.92 -6.95
N LEU A 69 -5.23 3.79 -7.24
CA LEU A 69 -5.66 2.87 -8.31
C LEU A 69 -6.99 2.18 -7.97
N VAL A 70 -7.17 1.74 -6.73
CA VAL A 70 -8.44 1.14 -6.28
C VAL A 70 -9.55 2.17 -6.35
N ALA A 71 -9.29 3.40 -5.90
CA ALA A 71 -10.27 4.49 -5.94
C ALA A 71 -10.72 4.80 -7.37
N SER A 72 -9.79 4.97 -8.31
CA SER A 72 -10.11 5.27 -9.72
C SER A 72 -10.66 4.07 -10.48
N GLY A 73 -10.10 2.87 -10.25
CA GLY A 73 -10.44 1.67 -11.01
C GLY A 73 -11.68 0.92 -10.53
N THR A 74 -12.02 1.03 -9.24
CA THR A 74 -13.08 0.22 -8.62
C THR A 74 -14.08 1.06 -7.82
N THR A 75 -13.62 1.78 -6.78
CA THR A 75 -14.49 2.45 -5.82
C THR A 75 -15.36 3.54 -6.48
N SER A 76 -14.77 4.36 -7.34
CA SER A 76 -15.50 5.43 -8.05
C SER A 76 -16.64 4.90 -8.93
N LYS A 77 -16.55 3.65 -9.38
CA LYS A 77 -17.58 2.98 -10.21
C LYS A 77 -18.68 2.30 -9.38
N GLN A 78 -18.52 2.26 -8.06
CA GLN A 78 -19.46 1.62 -7.13
C GLN A 78 -20.19 2.62 -6.25
N LEU A 79 -19.80 3.88 -6.27
CA LEU A 79 -20.49 4.95 -5.54
C LEU A 79 -21.85 5.22 -6.16
N ASP A 80 -22.88 5.26 -5.33
CA ASP A 80 -24.25 5.62 -5.75
C ASP A 80 -24.39 7.15 -5.95
N LYS A 81 -23.75 7.92 -5.06
CA LYS A 81 -23.80 9.39 -5.07
C LYS A 81 -22.41 9.99 -4.92
N GLU A 82 -22.19 11.12 -5.56
CA GLU A 82 -20.94 11.88 -5.49
C GLU A 82 -20.62 12.34 -4.05
N SER A 83 -21.65 12.66 -3.25
CA SER A 83 -21.53 13.00 -1.84
C SER A 83 -20.91 11.91 -0.98
N ASP A 84 -21.07 10.65 -1.37
CA ASP A 84 -20.58 9.50 -0.60
C ASP A 84 -19.06 9.32 -0.74
N ALA A 85 -18.46 9.91 -1.78
CA ALA A 85 -17.02 9.88 -2.01
C ALA A 85 -16.21 10.37 -0.80
N LYS A 86 -16.69 11.41 -0.11
CA LYS A 86 -16.04 11.94 1.10
C LYS A 86 -16.12 10.95 2.27
N ILE A 87 -17.29 10.35 2.49
CA ILE A 87 -17.49 9.39 3.59
C ILE A 87 -16.67 8.13 3.33
N VAL A 88 -16.71 7.60 2.12
CA VAL A 88 -15.99 6.37 1.75
C VAL A 88 -14.48 6.60 1.76
N GLY A 89 -13.97 7.67 1.13
CA GLY A 89 -12.55 7.95 1.04
C GLY A 89 -11.94 8.36 2.38
N PHE A 90 -12.45 9.43 2.98
CA PHE A 90 -11.93 9.97 4.24
C PHE A 90 -12.27 9.08 5.44
N GLY A 91 -13.49 8.53 5.50
CA GLY A 91 -13.90 7.62 6.56
C GLY A 91 -13.09 6.31 6.52
N GLY A 92 -12.86 5.74 5.34
CA GLY A 92 -11.99 4.58 5.16
C GLY A 92 -10.57 4.82 5.66
N MET A 93 -9.99 5.98 5.32
CA MET A 93 -8.66 6.39 5.81
C MET A 93 -8.60 6.48 7.35
N LEU A 94 -9.62 7.01 8.00
CA LEU A 94 -9.66 7.08 9.47
C LEU A 94 -9.73 5.70 10.11
N ILE A 95 -10.52 4.77 9.56
CA ILE A 95 -10.61 3.39 10.03
C ILE A 95 -9.26 2.68 9.85
N GLU A 96 -8.60 2.86 8.73
CA GLU A 96 -7.28 2.31 8.46
C GLU A 96 -6.23 2.86 9.44
N SER A 97 -6.25 4.15 9.71
CA SER A 97 -5.36 4.79 10.69
C SER A 97 -5.58 4.23 12.11
N PHE A 98 -6.83 3.99 12.48
CA PHE A 98 -7.16 3.38 13.76
C PHE A 98 -6.69 1.92 13.84
N LEU A 99 -6.86 1.14 12.77
CA LEU A 99 -6.31 -0.22 12.68
C LEU A 99 -4.78 -0.23 12.80
N ALA A 100 -4.09 0.75 12.22
CA ALA A 100 -2.64 0.89 12.34
C ALA A 100 -2.21 1.12 13.80
N ILE A 101 -2.96 1.90 14.57
CA ILE A 101 -2.70 2.09 16.02
C ILE A 101 -2.86 0.76 16.77
N ILE A 102 -3.91 0.00 16.48
CA ILE A 102 -4.12 -1.33 17.06
C ILE A 102 -2.96 -2.26 16.70
N ALA A 103 -2.48 -2.23 15.44
CA ALA A 103 -1.37 -3.06 15.01
C ALA A 103 -0.06 -2.72 15.74
N VAL A 104 0.24 -1.44 15.98
CA VAL A 104 1.35 -1.02 16.83
C VAL A 104 1.13 -1.51 18.25
N GLY A 105 -0.08 -1.34 18.80
CA GLY A 105 -0.44 -1.83 20.13
C GLY A 105 -0.15 -3.32 20.33
N ALA A 106 -0.46 -4.14 19.32
CA ALA A 106 -0.25 -5.59 19.36
C ALA A 106 1.23 -6.01 19.47
N VAL A 107 2.17 -5.17 19.08
CA VAL A 107 3.61 -5.50 19.07
C VAL A 107 4.40 -4.79 20.17
N VAL A 108 3.99 -3.59 20.64
CA VAL A 108 4.74 -2.85 21.66
C VAL A 108 4.70 -3.48 23.05
N ILE A 109 3.81 -4.43 23.27
CA ILE A 109 3.72 -5.26 24.49
C ILE A 109 4.81 -6.34 24.55
N LEU A 110 5.49 -6.61 23.43
CA LEU A 110 6.57 -7.58 23.37
C LEU A 110 7.90 -6.88 23.65
N SER A 111 8.83 -7.63 24.25
CA SER A 111 10.23 -7.17 24.29
C SER A 111 10.81 -7.15 22.87
N ARG A 112 11.86 -6.34 22.65
CA ARG A 112 12.51 -6.26 21.34
C ARG A 112 13.03 -7.61 20.87
N GLN A 113 13.58 -8.41 21.77
CA GLN A 113 14.09 -9.74 21.44
C GLN A 113 12.96 -10.69 21.01
N GLU A 114 11.92 -10.74 21.81
CA GLU A 114 10.74 -11.56 21.52
C GLU A 114 10.06 -11.17 20.20
N TYR A 115 9.96 -9.88 19.91
CA TYR A 115 9.47 -9.38 18.63
C TYR A 115 10.31 -9.89 17.45
N THR A 116 11.64 -9.78 17.56
CA THR A 116 12.55 -10.20 16.48
C THR A 116 12.52 -11.71 16.25
N ASP A 117 12.53 -12.47 17.33
CA ASP A 117 12.50 -13.93 17.29
C ASP A 117 11.18 -14.43 16.68
N ARG A 118 10.06 -13.93 17.16
CA ARG A 118 8.74 -14.30 16.63
C ARG A 118 8.54 -13.85 15.19
N LEU A 119 8.97 -12.64 14.83
CA LEU A 119 8.87 -12.15 13.47
C LEU A 119 9.64 -13.04 12.47
N THR A 120 10.81 -13.52 12.89
CA THR A 120 11.66 -14.37 12.05
C THR A 120 11.09 -15.78 11.91
N ILE A 121 10.51 -16.35 12.96
CA ILE A 121 10.00 -17.73 13.00
C ILE A 121 8.57 -17.81 12.44
N GLU A 122 7.69 -16.95 12.91
CA GLU A 122 6.24 -17.03 12.67
C GLU A 122 5.80 -16.14 11.49
N GLY A 123 6.56 -15.09 11.21
CA GLY A 123 6.20 -14.05 10.23
C GLY A 123 5.22 -13.01 10.77
N PRO A 124 4.98 -11.92 9.99
CA PRO A 124 4.27 -10.74 10.49
C PRO A 124 2.78 -10.99 10.80
N VAL A 125 2.12 -11.86 10.03
CA VAL A 125 0.67 -12.13 10.20
C VAL A 125 0.44 -12.95 11.47
N ALA A 126 1.26 -13.96 11.72
CA ALA A 126 1.13 -14.78 12.93
C ALA A 126 1.50 -13.95 14.17
N LEU A 127 2.56 -13.16 14.12
CA LEU A 127 2.95 -12.24 15.18
C LEU A 127 1.83 -11.26 15.56
N PHE A 128 1.19 -10.63 14.55
CA PHE A 128 0.04 -9.75 14.77
C PHE A 128 -1.13 -10.50 15.39
N SER A 129 -1.43 -11.70 14.87
CA SER A 129 -2.57 -12.50 15.32
C SER A 129 -2.39 -13.01 16.75
N THR A 130 -1.19 -13.41 17.15
CA THR A 130 -0.89 -13.84 18.51
C THR A 130 -0.90 -12.67 19.48
N GLY A 131 -0.30 -11.53 19.13
CA GLY A 131 -0.28 -10.34 19.97
C GLY A 131 -1.68 -9.80 20.24
N LEU A 132 -2.46 -9.58 19.18
CA LEU A 132 -3.82 -9.07 19.30
C LEU A 132 -4.78 -10.12 19.90
N GLY A 133 -4.63 -11.38 19.50
CA GLY A 133 -5.44 -12.49 20.04
C GLY A 133 -5.24 -12.67 21.53
N GLY A 134 -4.01 -12.54 22.04
CA GLY A 134 -3.74 -12.56 23.48
C GLY A 134 -4.48 -11.45 24.25
N MET A 135 -4.53 -10.24 23.70
CA MET A 135 -5.31 -9.14 24.30
C MET A 135 -6.81 -9.43 24.26
N ILE A 136 -7.34 -9.95 23.15
CA ILE A 136 -8.76 -10.30 23.02
C ILE A 136 -9.13 -11.44 23.97
N ALA A 137 -8.23 -12.39 24.23
CA ALA A 137 -8.45 -13.49 25.14
C ALA A 137 -8.70 -13.01 26.58
N SER A 138 -8.18 -11.85 26.99
CA SER A 138 -8.45 -11.26 28.31
C SER A 138 -9.92 -10.92 28.54
N LEU A 139 -10.74 -10.88 27.51
CA LEU A 139 -12.21 -10.73 27.61
C LEU A 139 -12.92 -12.01 28.07
N GLY A 140 -12.19 -13.07 28.42
CA GLY A 140 -12.74 -14.34 28.85
C GLY A 140 -12.92 -15.36 27.70
N LEU A 141 -12.37 -15.10 26.54
CA LEU A 141 -12.36 -16.04 25.41
C LEU A 141 -11.15 -16.97 25.49
N SER A 142 -11.27 -18.17 24.88
CA SER A 142 -10.09 -19.01 24.77
C SER A 142 -9.05 -18.36 23.84
N GLU A 143 -7.78 -18.43 24.22
CA GLU A 143 -6.68 -17.84 23.46
C GLU A 143 -6.63 -18.39 22.01
N THR A 144 -6.81 -19.70 21.86
CA THR A 144 -6.85 -20.33 20.53
C THR A 144 -7.97 -19.77 19.66
N PHE A 145 -9.15 -19.52 20.23
CA PHE A 145 -10.27 -18.92 19.49
C PHE A 145 -9.94 -17.47 19.11
N ALA A 146 -9.43 -16.67 20.03
CA ALA A 146 -9.10 -15.27 19.79
C ALA A 146 -8.02 -15.10 18.72
N ILE A 147 -6.94 -15.86 18.80
CA ILE A 147 -5.88 -15.88 17.77
C ILE A 147 -6.45 -16.33 16.42
N GLY A 148 -7.24 -17.42 16.40
CA GLY A 148 -7.87 -17.92 15.19
C GLY A 148 -8.81 -16.90 14.55
N PHE A 149 -9.58 -16.17 15.33
CA PHE A 149 -10.48 -15.10 14.86
C PHE A 149 -9.70 -13.96 14.21
N VAL A 150 -8.61 -13.49 14.82
CA VAL A 150 -7.75 -12.44 14.26
C VAL A 150 -7.10 -12.94 12.97
N ALA A 151 -6.53 -14.14 12.97
CA ALA A 151 -5.89 -14.75 11.81
C ALA A 151 -6.87 -14.92 10.63
N LEU A 152 -8.10 -15.36 10.90
CA LEU A 152 -9.15 -15.47 9.89
C LEU A 152 -9.50 -14.10 9.32
N THR A 153 -9.65 -13.08 10.17
CA THR A 153 -9.95 -11.71 9.73
C THR A 153 -8.87 -11.17 8.81
N VAL A 154 -7.58 -11.30 9.21
CA VAL A 154 -6.45 -10.86 8.38
C VAL A 154 -6.42 -11.62 7.05
N SER A 155 -6.63 -12.93 7.06
CA SER A 155 -6.65 -13.76 5.85
C SER A 155 -7.79 -13.38 4.91
N ALA A 156 -8.96 -13.07 5.44
CA ALA A 156 -10.11 -12.61 4.67
C ALA A 156 -9.83 -11.26 3.99
N PHE A 157 -9.18 -10.32 4.68
CA PHE A 157 -8.72 -9.06 4.11
C PHE A 157 -7.66 -9.25 3.01
N ALA A 158 -6.66 -10.08 3.26
CA ALA A 158 -5.64 -10.40 2.26
C ALA A 158 -6.27 -10.98 0.98
N LEU A 159 -7.29 -11.83 1.10
CA LEU A 159 -7.98 -12.41 -0.03
C LEU A 159 -8.77 -11.37 -0.85
N THR A 160 -9.43 -10.40 -0.21
CA THR A 160 -10.13 -9.32 -0.94
C THR A 160 -9.15 -8.41 -1.67
N THR A 161 -8.02 -8.09 -1.04
CA THR A 161 -6.95 -7.31 -1.64
C THR A 161 -6.34 -8.03 -2.85
N LEU A 162 -6.06 -9.32 -2.73
CA LEU A 162 -5.51 -10.16 -3.80
C LEU A 162 -6.41 -10.16 -5.05
N ASP A 163 -7.71 -10.29 -4.86
CA ASP A 163 -8.67 -10.26 -5.95
C ASP A 163 -8.70 -8.90 -6.67
N THR A 164 -8.68 -7.81 -5.91
CA THR A 164 -8.63 -6.45 -6.45
C THR A 164 -7.30 -6.18 -7.16
N CYS A 165 -6.17 -6.58 -6.57
CA CYS A 165 -4.84 -6.49 -7.19
C CYS A 165 -4.79 -7.22 -8.53
N THR A 166 -5.30 -8.45 -8.58
CA THR A 166 -5.31 -9.26 -9.81
C THR A 166 -6.09 -8.58 -10.93
N ARG A 167 -7.23 -7.96 -10.60
CA ARG A 167 -8.02 -7.17 -11.56
C ARG A 167 -7.28 -5.94 -12.06
N LEU A 168 -6.72 -5.15 -11.15
CA LEU A 168 -5.98 -3.92 -11.49
C LEU A 168 -4.75 -4.24 -12.33
N ALA A 169 -3.96 -5.24 -11.95
CA ALA A 169 -2.78 -5.66 -12.71
C ALA A 169 -3.17 -6.13 -14.12
N ARG A 170 -4.28 -6.87 -14.26
CA ARG A 170 -4.82 -7.23 -15.57
C ARG A 170 -5.20 -5.99 -16.39
N PHE A 171 -5.91 -5.03 -15.82
CA PHE A 171 -6.29 -3.81 -16.53
C PHE A 171 -5.07 -3.03 -16.99
N THR A 172 -4.10 -2.82 -16.11
CA THR A 172 -2.86 -2.15 -16.46
C THR A 172 -2.12 -2.86 -17.60
N LEU A 173 -2.07 -4.21 -17.55
CA LEU A 173 -1.45 -5.00 -18.62
C LEU A 173 -2.21 -4.85 -19.94
N GLN A 174 -3.53 -4.86 -19.92
CA GLN A 174 -4.36 -4.69 -21.12
C GLN A 174 -4.23 -3.29 -21.72
N GLU A 175 -4.28 -2.24 -20.91
CA GLU A 175 -4.10 -0.84 -21.32
C GLU A 175 -2.71 -0.61 -21.93
N TYR A 176 -1.66 -1.19 -21.33
CA TYR A 176 -0.30 -1.07 -21.84
C TYR A 176 -0.15 -1.62 -23.26
N PHE A 177 -0.86 -2.69 -23.61
CA PHE A 177 -0.79 -3.34 -24.92
C PHE A 177 -1.87 -2.87 -25.91
N GLU A 178 -2.82 -2.02 -25.50
CA GLU A 178 -3.98 -1.62 -26.31
C GLU A 178 -3.56 -0.91 -27.61
N ASP A 179 -2.60 -0.02 -27.52
CA ASP A 179 -2.13 0.80 -28.64
C ASP A 179 -1.04 0.12 -29.50
N MET A 180 -0.61 -1.08 -29.12
CA MET A 180 0.44 -1.80 -29.84
C MET A 180 -0.13 -2.57 -31.05
N PRO A 181 0.43 -2.41 -32.27
CA PRO A 181 -0.11 -3.05 -33.49
C PRO A 181 0.18 -4.55 -33.60
N GLN A 182 1.09 -5.10 -32.77
CA GLN A 182 1.52 -6.51 -32.85
C GLN A 182 0.36 -7.46 -32.50
N PRO A 183 0.16 -8.57 -33.26
CA PRO A 183 -0.92 -9.53 -32.98
C PRO A 183 -0.89 -10.12 -31.56
N ALA A 184 0.30 -10.38 -31.02
CA ALA A 184 0.47 -10.88 -29.65
C ALA A 184 0.04 -9.83 -28.62
N ALA A 185 0.39 -8.55 -28.80
CA ALA A 185 -0.03 -7.46 -27.95
C ALA A 185 -1.55 -7.27 -27.98
N GLN A 186 -2.15 -7.33 -29.18
CA GLN A 186 -3.60 -7.25 -29.33
C GLN A 186 -4.34 -8.43 -28.68
N ALA A 187 -3.75 -9.64 -28.70
CA ALA A 187 -4.29 -10.78 -27.99
C ALA A 187 -4.31 -10.56 -26.47
N LEU A 188 -3.26 -9.95 -25.92
CA LEU A 188 -3.17 -9.56 -24.51
C LEU A 188 -4.16 -8.45 -24.16
N ALA A 189 -4.27 -7.42 -24.99
CA ALA A 189 -5.20 -6.31 -24.75
C ALA A 189 -6.67 -6.78 -24.73
N LYS A 190 -7.06 -7.69 -25.63
CA LYS A 190 -8.46 -8.11 -25.81
C LYS A 190 -8.87 -9.32 -24.98
N ASN A 191 -7.94 -10.22 -24.65
CA ASN A 191 -8.26 -11.46 -23.95
C ASN A 191 -8.01 -11.36 -22.44
N ARG A 192 -9.08 -11.11 -21.69
CA ARG A 192 -9.01 -11.00 -20.22
C ARG A 192 -8.45 -12.24 -19.52
N TYR A 193 -8.68 -13.43 -20.05
CA TYR A 193 -8.21 -14.67 -19.42
C TYR A 193 -6.69 -14.84 -19.59
N LEU A 194 -6.19 -14.54 -20.79
CA LEU A 194 -4.75 -14.60 -21.07
C LEU A 194 -3.98 -13.60 -20.23
N SER A 195 -4.45 -12.35 -20.16
CA SER A 195 -3.83 -11.32 -19.34
C SER A 195 -3.85 -11.65 -17.85
N THR A 196 -4.97 -12.20 -17.34
CA THR A 196 -5.05 -12.66 -15.94
C THR A 196 -4.09 -13.83 -15.70
N LEU A 197 -4.02 -14.79 -16.60
CA LEU A 197 -3.14 -15.96 -16.46
C LEU A 197 -1.67 -15.53 -16.38
N ILE A 198 -1.24 -14.59 -17.21
CA ILE A 198 0.13 -14.05 -17.18
C ILE A 198 0.42 -13.38 -15.83
N VAL A 199 -0.47 -12.52 -15.35
CA VAL A 199 -0.33 -11.86 -14.04
C VAL A 199 -0.19 -12.90 -12.93
N VAL A 200 -1.04 -13.92 -12.92
CA VAL A 200 -1.03 -14.98 -11.90
C VAL A 200 0.26 -15.81 -11.98
N ILE A 201 0.69 -16.21 -13.18
CA ILE A 201 1.94 -16.96 -13.36
C ILE A 201 3.14 -16.16 -12.87
N LEU A 202 3.25 -14.89 -13.24
CA LEU A 202 4.34 -14.03 -12.79
C LEU A 202 4.35 -13.87 -11.27
N SER A 203 3.17 -13.73 -10.66
CA SER A 203 3.05 -13.65 -9.19
C SER A 203 3.46 -14.95 -8.49
N ILE A 204 3.09 -16.11 -9.05
CA ILE A 204 3.48 -17.43 -8.51
C ILE A 204 4.99 -17.64 -8.64
N LEU A 205 5.58 -17.27 -9.78
CA LEU A 205 7.03 -17.39 -9.99
C LEU A 205 7.80 -16.50 -9.00
N LEU A 206 7.32 -15.28 -8.76
CA LEU A 206 7.91 -14.40 -7.77
C LEU A 206 7.80 -14.97 -6.35
N LEU A 207 6.64 -15.50 -5.99
CA LEU A 207 6.44 -16.14 -4.68
C LEU A 207 7.33 -17.38 -4.52
N ALA A 208 7.43 -18.22 -5.54
CA ALA A 208 8.24 -19.43 -5.53
C ALA A 208 9.75 -19.14 -5.47
N SER A 209 10.20 -17.97 -5.91
CA SER A 209 11.59 -17.55 -5.79
C SER A 209 12.05 -17.31 -4.34
N GLY A 210 11.12 -17.13 -3.40
CA GLY A 210 11.40 -16.76 -2.00
C GLY A 210 11.92 -15.33 -1.78
N GLU A 211 12.11 -14.57 -2.85
CA GLU A 211 12.71 -13.22 -2.81
C GLU A 211 11.70 -12.11 -2.51
N PHE A 212 10.42 -12.45 -2.28
CA PHE A 212 9.37 -11.45 -2.12
C PHE A 212 9.63 -10.50 -0.94
N SER A 213 10.22 -10.97 0.15
CA SER A 213 10.56 -10.16 1.33
C SER A 213 11.62 -9.10 1.02
N LYS A 214 12.57 -9.41 0.15
CA LYS A 214 13.59 -8.47 -0.32
C LYS A 214 13.00 -7.41 -1.27
N LEU A 215 11.92 -7.73 -1.97
CA LEU A 215 11.21 -6.81 -2.85
C LEU A 215 10.28 -5.84 -2.10
N TRP A 216 9.94 -6.14 -0.86
CA TRP A 216 8.99 -5.33 -0.07
C TRP A 216 9.36 -3.83 0.04
N PRO A 217 10.61 -3.44 0.33
CA PRO A 217 11.00 -2.02 0.36
C PRO A 217 10.92 -1.33 -1.01
N ILE A 218 11.22 -2.06 -2.10
CA ILE A 218 11.06 -1.55 -3.47
C ILE A 218 9.58 -1.35 -3.79
N PHE A 219 8.75 -2.32 -3.42
CA PHE A 219 7.29 -2.22 -3.56
C PHE A 219 6.75 -1.00 -2.79
N GLY A 220 7.19 -0.80 -1.54
CA GLY A 220 6.84 0.38 -0.76
C GLY A 220 7.20 1.68 -1.49
N SER A 221 8.42 1.78 -2.01
CA SER A 221 8.89 2.95 -2.74
C SER A 221 8.12 3.18 -4.04
N ALA A 222 7.84 2.12 -4.81
CA ALA A 222 7.04 2.21 -6.04
C ALA A 222 5.59 2.64 -5.75
N ASN A 223 5.00 2.12 -4.67
CA ASN A 223 3.67 2.51 -4.23
C ASN A 223 3.61 4.00 -3.83
N GLN A 224 4.60 4.51 -3.12
CA GLN A 224 4.66 5.92 -2.74
C GLN A 224 4.93 6.83 -3.94
N LEU A 225 5.72 6.38 -4.91
CA LEU A 225 5.88 7.08 -6.18
C LEU A 225 4.55 7.22 -6.90
N LEU A 226 3.78 6.16 -6.98
CA LEU A 226 2.44 6.18 -7.58
C LEU A 226 1.49 7.13 -6.85
N ALA A 227 1.58 7.20 -5.52
CA ALA A 227 0.82 8.17 -4.71
C ALA A 227 1.21 9.62 -5.06
N ALA A 228 2.49 9.90 -5.20
CA ALA A 228 2.96 11.22 -5.61
C ALA A 228 2.48 11.60 -7.02
N LEU A 229 2.46 10.65 -7.95
CA LEU A 229 1.91 10.82 -9.29
C LEU A 229 0.39 11.05 -9.29
N ALA A 230 -0.35 10.37 -8.43
CA ALA A 230 -1.78 10.60 -8.25
C ALA A 230 -2.06 12.00 -7.74
N LEU A 231 -1.31 12.47 -6.74
CA LEU A 231 -1.39 13.84 -6.24
C LEU A 231 -1.04 14.87 -7.34
N LEU A 232 -0.03 14.58 -8.15
CA LEU A 232 0.34 15.41 -9.31
C LEU A 232 -0.84 15.52 -10.29
N THR A 233 -1.48 14.42 -10.64
CA THR A 233 -2.63 14.39 -11.54
C THR A 233 -3.80 15.22 -11.00
N ILE A 234 -4.10 15.06 -9.71
CA ILE A 234 -5.14 15.85 -9.02
C ILE A 234 -4.75 17.33 -8.99
N GLY A 235 -3.48 17.64 -8.68
CA GLY A 235 -2.97 19.02 -8.67
C GLY A 235 -3.13 19.71 -10.02
N VAL A 236 -2.74 19.04 -11.11
CA VAL A 236 -2.93 19.52 -12.48
C VAL A 236 -4.40 19.75 -12.79
N TRP A 237 -5.28 18.83 -12.42
CA TRP A 237 -6.72 18.95 -12.64
C TRP A 237 -7.33 20.14 -11.88
N LEU A 238 -6.93 20.36 -10.62
CA LEU A 238 -7.38 21.48 -9.81
C LEU A 238 -6.94 22.83 -10.43
N ILE A 239 -5.68 22.92 -10.86
CA ILE A 239 -5.15 24.13 -11.54
C ILE A 239 -5.96 24.44 -12.79
N LYS A 240 -6.26 23.42 -13.62
CA LYS A 240 -7.11 23.57 -14.81
C LYS A 240 -8.52 24.07 -14.49
N LYS A 241 -9.03 23.78 -13.31
CA LYS A 241 -10.34 24.24 -12.82
C LYS A 241 -10.28 25.58 -12.09
N ASN A 242 -9.12 26.24 -12.05
CA ASN A 242 -8.87 27.47 -11.29
C ASN A 242 -9.16 27.32 -9.78
N ILE A 243 -8.94 26.13 -9.24
CA ILE A 243 -9.06 25.83 -7.81
C ILE A 243 -7.68 25.81 -7.18
N SER A 244 -7.54 26.36 -5.97
CA SER A 244 -6.26 26.31 -5.25
C SER A 244 -5.81 24.86 -5.02
N ALA A 245 -4.61 24.52 -5.52
CA ALA A 245 -4.03 23.19 -5.42
C ALA A 245 -2.97 23.05 -4.31
N THR A 246 -2.78 24.07 -3.47
CA THR A 246 -1.70 24.11 -2.46
C THR A 246 -1.74 22.94 -1.49
N PHE A 247 -2.94 22.53 -1.07
CA PHE A 247 -3.14 21.40 -0.15
C PHE A 247 -2.77 20.03 -0.76
N VAL A 248 -2.68 19.94 -2.08
CA VAL A 248 -2.25 18.74 -2.80
C VAL A 248 -0.77 18.84 -3.19
N THR A 249 -0.31 20.02 -3.59
CA THR A 249 1.07 20.22 -4.07
C THR A 249 2.10 20.10 -2.96
N ILE A 250 1.80 20.54 -1.73
CA ILE A 250 2.75 20.38 -0.61
C ILE A 250 3.01 18.90 -0.30
N PRO A 251 1.98 18.06 -0.04
CA PRO A 251 2.20 16.62 0.14
C PRO A 251 2.85 15.95 -1.08
N MET A 252 2.49 16.35 -2.29
CA MET A 252 3.08 15.85 -3.53
C MET A 252 4.61 16.05 -3.55
N PHE A 253 5.07 17.27 -3.29
CA PHE A 253 6.51 17.58 -3.25
C PHE A 253 7.23 16.78 -2.19
N PHE A 254 6.64 16.70 -1.00
CA PHE A 254 7.18 15.90 0.09
C PHE A 254 7.33 14.43 -0.33
N MET A 255 6.27 13.85 -0.90
CA MET A 255 6.28 12.46 -1.33
C MET A 255 7.29 12.17 -2.44
N PHE A 256 7.41 13.04 -3.44
CA PHE A 256 8.46 12.89 -4.47
C PHE A 256 9.85 12.92 -3.86
N THR A 257 10.12 13.89 -2.99
CA THR A 257 11.45 14.03 -2.36
C THR A 257 11.80 12.80 -1.55
N VAL A 258 10.89 12.35 -0.68
CA VAL A 258 11.12 11.19 0.19
C VAL A 258 11.26 9.90 -0.62
N THR A 259 10.42 9.72 -1.63
CA THR A 259 10.44 8.52 -2.47
C THR A 259 11.71 8.44 -3.33
N LEU A 260 12.11 9.55 -3.95
CA LEU A 260 13.37 9.59 -4.72
C LEU A 260 14.58 9.35 -3.84
N ALA A 261 14.64 9.98 -2.65
CA ALA A 261 15.71 9.72 -1.70
C ALA A 261 15.76 8.25 -1.25
N SER A 262 14.60 7.64 -0.99
CA SER A 262 14.49 6.22 -0.62
C SER A 262 14.96 5.30 -1.76
N LEU A 263 14.51 5.52 -2.99
CA LEU A 263 14.91 4.73 -4.16
C LEU A 263 16.42 4.85 -4.42
N GLY A 264 16.99 6.06 -4.30
CA GLY A 264 18.43 6.29 -4.47
C GLY A 264 19.25 5.56 -3.41
N LEU A 265 18.87 5.67 -2.14
CA LEU A 265 19.54 4.96 -1.04
C LEU A 265 19.41 3.44 -1.18
N PHE A 266 18.24 2.98 -1.60
CA PHE A 266 17.97 1.56 -1.78
C PHE A 266 18.78 0.98 -2.95
N ALA A 267 18.86 1.70 -4.07
CA ALA A 267 19.70 1.31 -5.21
C ALA A 267 21.18 1.23 -4.80
N TRP A 268 21.66 2.23 -4.05
CA TRP A 268 23.05 2.27 -3.57
C TRP A 268 23.37 1.12 -2.60
N LYS A 269 22.51 0.88 -1.59
CA LYS A 269 22.67 -0.20 -0.63
C LYS A 269 22.74 -1.56 -1.32
N ASN A 270 21.77 -1.86 -2.19
CA ASN A 270 21.74 -3.14 -2.90
C ASN A 270 22.91 -3.31 -3.87
N TYR A 271 23.41 -2.22 -4.45
CA TYR A 271 24.62 -2.28 -5.29
C TYR A 271 25.85 -2.69 -4.45
N GLN A 272 26.02 -2.14 -3.23
CA GLN A 272 27.11 -2.49 -2.33
C GLN A 272 27.01 -3.94 -1.82
N GLU A 273 25.82 -4.44 -1.61
CA GLU A 273 25.54 -5.83 -1.16
C GLU A 273 25.53 -6.85 -2.30
N ALA A 274 25.99 -6.46 -3.52
CA ALA A 274 25.97 -7.28 -4.74
C ALA A 274 24.58 -7.76 -5.19
N GLY A 275 23.52 -7.16 -4.71
CA GLY A 275 22.13 -7.37 -5.13
C GLY A 275 21.79 -6.61 -6.42
N TYR A 276 22.52 -6.86 -7.50
CA TYR A 276 22.46 -6.07 -8.74
C TYR A 276 21.08 -5.99 -9.38
N VAL A 277 20.26 -7.05 -9.26
CA VAL A 277 18.90 -7.06 -9.79
C VAL A 277 18.02 -6.05 -9.06
N LEU A 278 18.06 -6.06 -7.73
CA LEU A 278 17.30 -5.12 -6.88
C LEU A 278 17.79 -3.68 -7.04
N ALA A 279 19.11 -3.49 -7.13
CA ALA A 279 19.71 -2.20 -7.42
C ALA A 279 19.27 -1.66 -8.78
N GLY A 280 19.24 -2.52 -9.81
CA GLY A 280 18.79 -2.17 -11.16
C GLY A 280 17.32 -1.79 -11.22
N ILE A 281 16.44 -2.52 -10.53
CA ILE A 281 15.01 -2.19 -10.45
C ILE A 281 14.81 -0.85 -9.75
N ALA A 282 15.47 -0.62 -8.62
CA ALA A 282 15.36 0.64 -7.89
C ALA A 282 15.90 1.83 -8.70
N ALA A 283 17.03 1.67 -9.39
CA ALA A 283 17.59 2.69 -10.28
C ALA A 283 16.67 2.98 -11.48
N LEU A 284 16.07 1.96 -12.08
CA LEU A 284 15.09 2.12 -13.16
C LEU A 284 13.88 2.92 -12.68
N LEU A 285 13.31 2.57 -11.53
CA LEU A 285 12.18 3.30 -10.95
C LEU A 285 12.54 4.75 -10.63
N PHE A 286 13.76 5.00 -10.14
CA PHE A 286 14.27 6.34 -9.86
C PHE A 286 14.33 7.19 -11.14
N VAL A 287 14.89 6.65 -12.23
CA VAL A 287 14.98 7.34 -13.54
C VAL A 287 13.59 7.59 -14.12
N LEU A 288 12.70 6.59 -14.07
CA LEU A 288 11.32 6.73 -14.52
C LEU A 288 10.56 7.80 -13.72
N ALA A 289 10.77 7.87 -12.41
CA ALA A 289 10.18 8.91 -11.57
C ALA A 289 10.60 10.31 -12.01
N ILE A 290 11.89 10.54 -12.24
CA ILE A 290 12.40 11.81 -12.74
C ILE A 290 11.81 12.14 -14.12
N ALA A 291 11.78 11.18 -15.03
CA ALA A 291 11.21 11.37 -16.35
C ALA A 291 9.74 11.79 -16.29
N LEU A 292 8.93 11.13 -15.44
CA LEU A 292 7.52 11.48 -15.26
C LEU A 292 7.33 12.86 -14.65
N ILE A 293 8.16 13.27 -13.68
CA ILE A 293 8.13 14.62 -13.12
C ILE A 293 8.43 15.66 -14.20
N VAL A 294 9.45 15.42 -15.01
CA VAL A 294 9.83 16.34 -16.12
C VAL A 294 8.69 16.47 -17.12
N LEU A 295 8.10 15.35 -17.55
CA LEU A 295 6.95 15.36 -18.46
C LEU A 295 5.75 16.11 -17.89
N ALA A 296 5.45 15.91 -16.61
CA ALA A 296 4.36 16.62 -15.95
C ALA A 296 4.59 18.14 -15.87
N VAL A 297 5.81 18.56 -15.52
CA VAL A 297 6.19 19.99 -15.53
C VAL A 297 6.11 20.60 -16.94
N GLN A 298 6.54 19.86 -17.95
CA GLN A 298 6.45 20.31 -19.34
C GLN A 298 4.99 20.46 -19.79
N SER A 299 4.13 19.49 -19.44
CA SER A 299 2.70 19.55 -19.74
C SER A 299 2.04 20.77 -19.09
N LEU A 300 2.32 21.02 -17.80
CA LEU A 300 1.81 22.19 -17.10
C LEU A 300 2.24 23.52 -17.75
N LYS A 301 3.53 23.64 -18.10
CA LYS A 301 4.05 24.85 -18.78
C LYS A 301 3.40 25.09 -20.14
N LYS A 302 3.11 24.02 -20.89
CA LYS A 302 2.46 24.12 -22.20
C LYS A 302 1.02 24.63 -22.06
N GLU A 303 0.30 24.17 -21.03
CA GLU A 303 -1.09 24.57 -20.80
C GLU A 303 -1.22 26.00 -20.25
N VAL A 304 -0.33 26.42 -19.34
CA VAL A 304 -0.29 27.80 -18.86
C VAL A 304 -0.06 28.77 -20.03
N LYS A 305 0.88 28.46 -20.94
CA LYS A 305 1.08 29.27 -22.14
C LYS A 305 -0.11 29.31 -23.09
N ALA A 306 -0.84 28.20 -23.23
CA ALA A 306 -2.05 28.16 -24.06
C ALA A 306 -3.20 28.98 -23.46
N SER A 307 -3.31 28.99 -22.14
CA SER A 307 -4.30 29.83 -21.42
C SER A 307 -3.99 31.34 -21.52
N GLU A 308 -2.71 31.73 -21.50
CA GLU A 308 -2.28 33.11 -21.68
C GLU A 308 -2.48 33.65 -23.11
N GLN A 309 -2.53 32.76 -24.10
CA GLN A 309 -2.76 33.14 -25.51
C GLN A 309 -4.26 33.26 -25.87
N THR A 310 -5.12 32.79 -24.99
CA THR A 310 -6.61 32.85 -25.17
C THR A 310 -7.29 33.97 -24.38
N LEU A 311 -6.54 34.73 -23.59
CA LEU A 311 -6.93 35.96 -22.92
C LEU A 311 -6.43 37.18 -23.71
#